data_c012b818324820cc51e369ea20df843c
#
_entry.id   c012b818324820cc51e369ea20df843c
#
_cell.length_a   1.000
_cell.length_b   1.000
_cell.length_c   1.000
_cell.angle_alpha   90.00
_cell.angle_beta   90.00
_cell.angle_gamma   90.00
#
_symmetry.space_group_name_H-M   'P 1'
#
loop_
_entity.id
_entity.type
_entity.pdbx_description
1 polymer ?
#
loop_
_entity_poly.entity_id
_entity_poly.type
_entity_poly.pdbx_seq_one_letter_code
_entity_poly.pdbx_strand_id
1 'polypeptide(L)'
;MAEEKRLMKGNDAIGEAAIRAGCTAYFGYPITPQNELTAYMAKNMIDNKRTFIQAESEVAAINMVYGAAATGARAMTSSSSPGISLKQEGISYACGADLPLVVVNVMRSGPGLGGI
;
A
#
# COMPACT_ATOMS: atom_id res chain seq x y z
N MET A 1 3.87 -9.89 -28.01
CA MET A 1 4.86 -10.24 -26.98
C MET A 1 4.43 -11.52 -26.28
N ALA A 2 5.40 -12.36 -25.95
CA ALA A 2 5.08 -13.59 -25.23
C ALA A 2 4.62 -13.25 -23.79
N GLU A 3 3.61 -13.95 -23.32
CA GLU A 3 3.20 -13.88 -21.92
C GLU A 3 4.27 -14.52 -21.04
N GLU A 4 4.61 -13.86 -19.95
CA GLU A 4 5.48 -14.40 -18.92
C GLU A 4 4.63 -14.85 -17.75
N LYS A 5 4.72 -16.13 -17.40
CA LYS A 5 4.03 -16.68 -16.24
C LYS A 5 5.03 -16.89 -15.11
N ARG A 6 4.71 -16.40 -13.93
CA ARG A 6 5.54 -16.54 -12.73
C ARG A 6 4.73 -17.14 -11.59
N LEU A 7 5.36 -18.04 -10.84
CA LEU A 7 4.80 -18.48 -9.56
C LEU A 7 5.28 -17.50 -8.47
N MET A 8 4.36 -16.80 -7.86
CA MET A 8 4.66 -15.77 -6.86
C MET A 8 3.73 -15.90 -5.66
N LYS A 9 4.21 -15.46 -4.50
CA LYS A 9 3.32 -15.21 -3.36
C LYS A 9 2.37 -14.07 -3.70
N GLY A 10 1.15 -14.12 -3.16
CA GLY A 10 0.14 -13.09 -3.44
C GLY A 10 0.62 -11.68 -3.09
N ASN A 11 1.30 -11.51 -1.95
CA ASN A 11 1.86 -10.21 -1.55
C ASN A 11 2.85 -9.66 -2.59
N ASP A 12 3.75 -10.51 -3.08
CA ASP A 12 4.75 -10.12 -4.08
C ASP A 12 4.07 -9.78 -5.41
N ALA A 13 3.05 -10.55 -5.79
CA ALA A 13 2.29 -10.32 -7.02
C ALA A 13 1.55 -8.97 -6.98
N ILE A 14 0.98 -8.60 -5.84
CA ILE A 14 0.34 -7.29 -5.66
C ILE A 14 1.37 -6.17 -5.84
N GLY A 15 2.54 -6.31 -5.22
CA GLY A 15 3.62 -5.33 -5.34
C GLY A 15 4.11 -5.17 -6.77
N GLU A 16 4.37 -6.28 -7.46
CA GLU A 16 4.79 -6.27 -8.86
C GLU A 16 3.74 -5.63 -9.77
N ALA A 17 2.47 -5.97 -9.55
CA ALA A 17 1.38 -5.38 -10.31
C ALA A 17 1.28 -3.88 -10.12
N ALA A 18 1.43 -3.39 -8.89
CA ALA A 18 1.40 -1.97 -8.59
C ALA A 18 2.51 -1.21 -9.32
N ILE A 19 3.72 -1.76 -9.33
CA ILE A 19 4.87 -1.15 -10.01
C ILE A 19 4.64 -1.12 -11.52
N ARG A 20 4.18 -2.21 -12.10
CA ARG A 20 3.88 -2.29 -13.54
C ARG A 20 2.72 -1.37 -13.94
N ALA A 21 1.76 -1.17 -13.04
CA ALA A 21 0.65 -0.24 -13.27
C ALA A 21 1.04 1.24 -13.14
N GLY A 22 2.29 1.52 -12.77
CA GLY A 22 2.79 2.89 -12.69
C GLY A 22 2.71 3.54 -11.32
N CYS A 23 2.63 2.76 -10.24
CA CYS A 23 2.71 3.31 -8.88
C CYS A 23 4.05 4.02 -8.69
N THR A 24 4.03 5.30 -8.34
CA THR A 24 5.23 6.12 -8.17
C THR A 24 5.57 6.42 -6.72
N ALA A 25 4.64 6.24 -5.81
CA ALA A 25 4.85 6.51 -4.39
C ALA A 25 4.09 5.50 -3.53
N TYR A 26 4.80 4.87 -2.61
CA TYR A 26 4.24 3.93 -1.65
C TYR A 26 4.61 4.35 -0.22
N PHE A 27 3.62 4.33 0.64
CA PHE A 27 3.78 4.64 2.07
C PHE A 27 3.10 3.54 2.89
N GLY A 28 3.83 2.98 3.85
CA GLY A 28 3.29 1.88 4.62
C GLY A 28 3.79 1.82 6.05
N TYR A 29 3.15 0.98 6.84
CA TYR A 29 3.54 0.66 8.20
C TYR A 29 3.40 -0.86 8.40
N PRO A 30 4.36 -1.52 9.07
CA PRO A 30 4.35 -2.99 9.16
C PRO A 30 3.15 -3.53 9.91
N ILE A 31 2.54 -4.56 9.35
CA ILE A 31 1.48 -5.35 10.01
C ILE A 31 1.36 -6.70 9.28
N THR A 32 1.24 -7.80 10.04
CA THR A 32 0.99 -9.10 9.41
C THR A 32 -0.49 -9.21 8.98
N PRO A 33 -0.76 -9.89 7.85
CA PRO A 33 0.14 -10.65 6.98
C PRO A 33 0.63 -9.89 5.73
N GLN A 34 0.72 -8.55 5.76
CA GLN A 34 1.11 -7.77 4.58
C GLN A 34 2.61 -7.45 4.53
N ASN A 35 3.41 -7.94 5.47
CA ASN A 35 4.82 -7.54 5.58
C ASN A 35 5.65 -7.88 4.33
N GLU A 36 5.36 -8.98 3.64
CA GLU A 36 6.04 -9.33 2.40
C GLU A 36 5.73 -8.31 1.29
N LEU A 37 4.51 -7.77 1.26
CA LEU A 37 4.18 -6.70 0.32
C LEU A 37 4.99 -5.44 0.61
N THR A 38 5.07 -5.03 1.87
CA THR A 38 5.89 -3.87 2.26
C THR A 38 7.36 -4.09 1.90
N ALA A 39 7.90 -5.28 2.18
CA ALA A 39 9.28 -5.62 1.83
C ALA A 39 9.52 -5.59 0.32
N TYR A 40 8.58 -6.11 -0.45
CA TYR A 40 8.64 -6.06 -1.91
C TYR A 40 8.69 -4.62 -2.42
N MET A 41 7.82 -3.77 -1.89
CA MET A 41 7.78 -2.36 -2.29
C MET A 41 9.05 -1.61 -1.84
N ALA A 42 9.57 -1.91 -0.66
CA ALA A 42 10.80 -1.28 -0.16
C ALA A 42 11.97 -1.50 -1.11
N LYS A 43 12.11 -2.72 -1.62
CA LYS A 43 13.18 -3.06 -2.55
C LYS A 43 12.90 -2.51 -3.95
N ASN A 44 11.74 -2.82 -4.50
CA ASN A 44 11.50 -2.63 -5.93
C ASN A 44 11.13 -1.18 -6.29
N MET A 45 10.53 -0.43 -5.38
CA MET A 45 10.30 1.00 -5.61
C MET A 45 11.62 1.75 -5.70
N ILE A 46 12.54 1.48 -4.79
CA ILE A 46 13.87 2.10 -4.79
C ILE A 46 14.66 1.69 -6.03
N ASP A 47 14.66 0.40 -6.38
CA ASP A 47 15.35 -0.10 -7.57
C ASP A 47 14.82 0.55 -8.85
N ASN A 48 13.55 0.93 -8.89
CA ASN A 48 12.93 1.63 -10.01
C ASN A 48 12.98 3.16 -9.86
N LYS A 49 13.72 3.69 -8.91
CA LYS A 49 13.87 5.14 -8.63
C LYS A 49 12.52 5.79 -8.31
N ARG A 50 11.68 5.10 -7.58
CA ARG A 50 10.38 5.57 -7.11
C ARG A 50 10.40 5.76 -5.60
N THR A 51 9.39 6.42 -5.07
CA THR A 51 9.33 6.75 -3.64
C THR A 51 8.80 5.59 -2.81
N PHE A 52 9.54 5.22 -1.78
CA PHE A 52 9.10 4.33 -0.72
C PHE A 52 9.41 4.98 0.63
N ILE A 53 8.40 5.07 1.49
CA ILE A 53 8.58 5.55 2.87
C ILE A 53 7.84 4.63 3.83
N GLN A 54 8.53 4.18 4.87
CA GLN A 54 7.90 3.56 6.02
C GLN A 54 7.51 4.66 7.00
N ALA A 55 6.21 4.82 7.23
CA ALA A 55 5.68 5.81 8.17
C ALA A 55 5.78 5.31 9.61
N GLU A 56 5.61 6.20 10.58
CA GLU A 56 5.62 5.85 12.00
C GLU A 56 4.30 5.25 12.50
N SER A 57 3.25 5.26 11.68
CA SER A 57 1.94 4.68 12.00
C SER A 57 1.08 4.56 10.75
N GLU A 58 -0.03 3.83 10.86
CA GLU A 58 -1.02 3.75 9.79
C GLU A 58 -1.68 5.10 9.52
N VAL A 59 -1.92 5.89 10.56
CA VAL A 59 -2.50 7.23 10.41
C VAL A 59 -1.53 8.12 9.63
N ALA A 60 -0.25 8.08 9.95
CA ALA A 60 0.76 8.83 9.20
C ALA A 60 0.83 8.36 7.75
N ALA A 61 0.81 7.05 7.51
CA ALA A 61 0.89 6.48 6.16
C ALA A 61 -0.25 6.98 5.26
N ILE A 62 -1.48 6.94 5.74
CA ILE A 62 -2.62 7.38 4.92
C ILE A 62 -2.58 8.88 4.65
N ASN A 63 -2.10 9.69 5.59
CA ASN A 63 -1.95 11.12 5.38
C ASN A 63 -0.84 11.43 4.36
N MET A 64 0.25 10.66 4.36
CA MET A 64 1.30 10.78 3.34
C MET A 64 0.77 10.41 1.94
N VAL A 65 0.01 9.34 1.84
CA VAL A 65 -0.61 8.92 0.56
C VAL A 65 -1.58 10.00 0.07
N TYR A 66 -2.38 10.55 0.95
CA TYR A 66 -3.30 11.65 0.65
C TYR A 66 -2.53 12.84 0.06
N GLY A 67 -1.46 13.26 0.73
CA GLY A 67 -0.64 14.37 0.26
C GLY A 67 0.03 14.09 -1.07
N ALA A 68 0.58 12.89 -1.25
CA ALA A 68 1.20 12.49 -2.52
C ALA A 68 0.18 12.46 -3.66
N ALA A 69 -1.01 11.92 -3.43
CA ALA A 69 -2.08 11.92 -4.43
C ALA A 69 -2.47 13.34 -4.84
N ALA A 70 -2.50 14.27 -3.89
CA ALA A 70 -2.80 15.67 -4.16
C ALA A 70 -1.79 16.34 -5.09
N THR A 71 -0.56 15.84 -5.17
CA THR A 71 0.47 16.32 -6.11
C THR A 71 0.36 15.70 -7.49
N GLY A 72 -0.55 14.78 -7.70
CA GLY A 72 -0.69 14.04 -8.95
C GLY A 72 0.10 12.74 -9.00
N ALA A 73 0.77 12.33 -7.92
CA ALA A 73 1.48 11.06 -7.86
C ALA A 73 0.49 9.89 -7.87
N ARG A 74 0.88 8.79 -8.48
CA ARG A 74 0.13 7.53 -8.40
C ARG A 74 0.52 6.84 -7.10
N ALA A 75 -0.19 7.17 -6.04
CA ALA A 75 0.15 6.79 -4.68
C ALA A 75 -0.64 5.58 -4.20
N MET A 76 0.01 4.75 -3.40
CA MET A 76 -0.56 3.54 -2.84
C MET A 76 -0.13 3.34 -1.39
N THR A 77 -1.00 2.77 -0.60
CA THR A 77 -0.67 2.20 0.70
C THR A 77 -1.29 0.81 0.82
N SER A 78 -0.73 0.02 1.72
CA SER A 78 -1.30 -1.27 2.09
C SER A 78 -1.29 -1.43 3.60
N SER A 79 -2.15 -2.28 4.10
CA SER A 79 -2.21 -2.63 5.50
C SER A 79 -2.96 -3.94 5.68
N SER A 80 -3.25 -4.29 6.90
CA SER A 80 -4.15 -5.38 7.26
C SER A 80 -5.32 -4.79 8.07
N SER A 81 -6.36 -5.56 8.27
CA SER A 81 -7.65 -5.13 8.81
C SER A 81 -7.59 -4.11 9.97
N PRO A 82 -6.78 -4.30 11.05
CA PRO A 82 -6.70 -3.26 12.09
C PRO A 82 -6.09 -1.95 11.60
N GLY A 83 -5.09 -2.03 10.73
CA GLY A 83 -4.44 -0.84 10.16
C GLY A 83 -5.36 -0.11 9.17
N ILE A 84 -6.20 -0.83 8.45
CA ILE A 84 -7.21 -0.22 7.59
C ILE A 84 -8.23 0.57 8.44
N SER A 85 -8.60 0.04 9.60
CA SER A 85 -9.47 0.76 10.53
C SER A 85 -8.86 2.10 10.95
N LEU A 86 -7.56 2.14 11.22
CA LEU A 86 -6.85 3.37 11.55
C LEU A 86 -6.75 4.36 10.38
N LYS A 87 -6.89 3.88 9.15
CA LYS A 87 -6.80 4.70 7.93
C LYS A 87 -8.14 5.29 7.49
N GLN A 88 -9.25 4.96 8.16
CA GLN A 88 -10.59 5.32 7.70
C GLN A 88 -10.80 6.82 7.53
N GLU A 89 -10.31 7.64 8.45
CA GLU A 89 -10.43 9.09 8.34
C GLU A 89 -9.73 9.62 7.07
N GLY A 90 -8.48 9.19 6.84
CA GLY A 90 -7.74 9.60 5.66
C GLY A 90 -8.39 9.15 4.36
N ILE A 91 -8.94 7.95 4.33
CA ILE A 91 -9.70 7.44 3.19
C ILE A 91 -10.93 8.31 2.92
N SER A 92 -11.64 8.69 4.00
CA SER A 92 -12.80 9.58 3.89
C SER A 92 -12.41 10.95 3.34
N TYR A 93 -11.31 11.53 3.80
CA TYR A 93 -10.80 12.78 3.26
C TYR A 93 -10.42 12.68 1.79
N ALA A 94 -9.75 11.61 1.40
CA ALA A 94 -9.38 11.39 0.00
C ALA A 94 -10.63 11.31 -0.89
N CYS A 95 -11.66 10.63 -0.42
CA CYS A 95 -12.95 10.56 -1.10
C CYS A 95 -13.59 11.95 -1.24
N GLY A 96 -13.63 12.72 -0.17
CA GLY A 96 -14.19 14.06 -0.15
C GLY A 96 -13.44 15.05 -1.04
N ALA A 97 -12.12 14.89 -1.16
CA ALA A 97 -11.27 15.72 -2.01
C ALA A 97 -11.17 15.21 -3.46
N ASP A 98 -11.81 14.08 -3.75
CA ASP A 98 -11.79 13.44 -5.08
C ASP A 98 -10.35 13.12 -5.54
N LEU A 99 -9.52 12.60 -4.62
CA LEU A 99 -8.14 12.25 -4.91
C LEU A 99 -8.01 10.76 -5.21
N PRO A 100 -7.41 10.40 -6.35
CA PRO A 100 -7.18 8.99 -6.70
C PRO A 100 -5.99 8.43 -5.90
N LEU A 101 -6.22 7.37 -5.17
CA LEU A 101 -5.19 6.60 -4.48
C LEU A 101 -5.63 5.15 -4.37
N VAL A 102 -4.70 4.25 -4.11
CA VAL A 102 -4.98 2.83 -3.94
C VAL A 102 -4.68 2.42 -2.50
N VAL A 103 -5.64 1.77 -1.88
CA VAL A 103 -5.48 1.15 -0.55
C VAL A 103 -5.69 -0.35 -0.70
N VAL A 104 -4.68 -1.13 -0.32
CA VAL A 104 -4.75 -2.58 -0.35
C VAL A 104 -4.92 -3.11 1.07
N ASN A 105 -5.96 -3.91 1.28
CA ASN A 105 -6.18 -4.59 2.54
C ASN A 105 -5.82 -6.07 2.39
N VAL A 106 -4.67 -6.44 2.93
CA VAL A 106 -4.28 -7.85 3.08
C VAL A 106 -4.92 -8.33 4.38
N MET A 107 -6.13 -8.82 4.28
CA MET A 107 -7.02 -9.03 5.40
C MET A 107 -6.56 -10.13 6.36
N ARG A 108 -6.89 -9.95 7.61
CA ARG A 108 -6.87 -11.00 8.62
C ARG A 108 -8.19 -10.98 9.38
N SER A 109 -8.52 -12.09 10.03
CA SER A 109 -9.78 -12.19 10.76
C SER A 109 -9.80 -11.26 11.97
N GLY A 110 -10.98 -10.79 12.33
CA GLY A 110 -11.24 -10.04 13.55
C GLY A 110 -12.04 -10.87 14.55
N PRO A 111 -12.44 -10.27 15.67
CA PRO A 111 -12.13 -8.89 16.13
C PRO A 111 -10.79 -8.78 16.85
N GLY A 112 -10.40 -7.54 17.16
CA GLY A 112 -9.19 -7.24 17.91
C GLY A 112 -7.92 -7.52 17.13
N LEU A 113 -6.99 -8.27 17.74
CA LEU A 113 -5.75 -8.68 17.07
C LEU A 113 -6.01 -9.50 15.82
N GLY A 114 -7.03 -10.32 15.85
CA GLY A 114 -7.42 -11.17 14.73
C GLY A 114 -6.54 -12.39 14.54
N GLY A 115 -6.95 -13.26 13.60
CA GLY A 115 -6.19 -14.44 13.18
C GLY A 115 -5.33 -14.11 11.97
N ILE A 116 -4.10 -14.54 12.06
CA ILE A 116 -3.12 -14.31 11.01
C ILE A 116 -2.96 -15.54 10.13
#